data_c525b255631219d7ff51b70a6743f44a
#
_entry.id   c525b255631219d7ff51b70a6743f44a
#
_cell.length_a   1.000
_cell.length_b   1.000
_cell.length_c   1.000
_cell.angle_alpha   90.00
_cell.angle_beta   90.00
_cell.angle_gamma   90.00
#
_symmetry.space_group_name_H-M   'P 1'
#
loop_
_entity.id
_entity.type
_entity.pdbx_description
1 polymer ?
#
loop_
_entity_poly.entity_id
_entity_poly.type
_entity_poly.pdbx_seq_one_letter_code
_entity_poly.pdbx_strand_id
1 'polypeptide(L)'
;MAEKIIYNNAKGMKKIYSWEPWFFMFFGLFHLHRIWALADRESYASFWMGIMENKGIAYFGIMGILAALCVLGIVTFIKNRKSNYWWRWIYIFGGSYVLFDLFAIATGMKFWSRLLQMMYDTNSAYWNFIWLFFIFLGGCVFVLGVRLLRSIKMEEN
;
A
#
# COMPACT_ATOMS: atom_id res chain seq x y z
N MET A 1 -17.32 -12.20 11.90
CA MET A 1 -16.55 -11.59 13.02
C MET A 1 -15.09 -11.87 12.77
N ALA A 2 -14.24 -10.85 12.66
CA ALA A 2 -12.80 -11.08 12.55
C ALA A 2 -12.29 -11.54 13.93
N GLU A 3 -11.77 -12.74 14.00
CA GLU A 3 -11.25 -13.35 15.22
C GLU A 3 -10.00 -12.57 15.67
N LYS A 4 -9.96 -12.24 16.94
CA LYS A 4 -8.98 -11.33 17.52
C LYS A 4 -7.92 -12.17 18.22
N ILE A 5 -6.75 -12.30 17.59
CA ILE A 5 -5.62 -13.01 18.17
C ILE A 5 -4.87 -12.06 19.10
N ILE A 6 -4.67 -12.47 20.34
CA ILE A 6 -3.98 -11.69 21.38
C ILE A 6 -2.54 -12.19 21.47
N TYR A 7 -1.59 -11.37 21.00
CA TYR A 7 -0.17 -11.64 21.12
C TYR A 7 0.34 -11.21 22.49
N ASN A 8 0.84 -12.15 23.27
CA ASN A 8 1.42 -11.87 24.59
C ASN A 8 2.94 -11.76 24.45
N ASN A 9 3.48 -10.57 24.50
CA ASN A 9 4.92 -10.35 24.55
C ASN A 9 5.28 -9.65 25.86
N ALA A 10 6.48 -9.83 26.39
CA ALA A 10 6.97 -9.25 27.66
C ALA A 10 6.82 -7.71 27.79
N LYS A 11 6.39 -7.02 26.75
CA LYS A 11 6.13 -5.57 26.68
C LYS A 11 4.65 -5.15 26.55
N GLY A 12 3.70 -6.07 26.76
CA GLY A 12 2.26 -5.77 26.70
C GLY A 12 1.53 -6.56 25.60
N MET A 13 0.22 -6.74 25.76
CA MET A 13 -0.63 -7.48 24.83
C MET A 13 -0.71 -6.77 23.47
N LYS A 14 -0.23 -7.41 22.42
CA LYS A 14 -0.42 -6.97 21.04
C LYS A 14 -1.64 -7.68 20.47
N LYS A 15 -2.50 -6.94 19.81
CA LYS A 15 -3.66 -7.49 19.11
C LYS A 15 -3.36 -7.48 17.62
N ILE A 16 -3.20 -8.64 17.02
CA ILE A 16 -3.11 -8.80 15.57
C ILE A 16 -4.45 -9.34 15.10
N TYR A 17 -5.07 -8.67 14.15
CA TYR A 17 -6.26 -9.21 13.48
C TYR A 17 -5.84 -10.22 12.42
N SER A 18 -6.60 -11.29 12.23
CA SER A 18 -6.32 -12.33 11.23
C SER A 18 -6.17 -11.82 9.79
N TRP A 19 -6.76 -10.68 9.47
CA TRP A 19 -6.69 -10.05 8.15
C TRP A 19 -5.44 -9.14 7.95
N GLU A 20 -4.77 -8.66 9.03
CA GLU A 20 -3.63 -7.73 8.93
C GLU A 20 -2.46 -8.29 8.11
N PRO A 21 -2.03 -9.55 8.28
CA PRO A 21 -0.98 -10.13 7.44
C PRO A 21 -1.32 -10.05 5.94
N TRP A 22 -2.56 -10.40 5.58
CA TRP A 22 -3.02 -10.39 4.20
C TRP A 22 -3.11 -8.99 3.62
N PHE A 23 -3.50 -8.01 4.43
CA PHE A 23 -3.49 -6.60 4.06
C PHE A 23 -2.08 -6.14 3.65
N PHE A 24 -1.06 -6.39 4.49
CA PHE A 24 0.30 -6.01 4.18
C PHE A 24 0.87 -6.80 2.99
N MET A 25 0.57 -8.09 2.88
CA MET A 25 0.99 -8.88 1.73
C MET A 25 0.38 -8.36 0.44
N PHE A 26 -0.91 -8.01 0.44
CA PHE A 26 -1.59 -7.43 -0.72
C PHE A 26 -0.93 -6.11 -1.16
N PHE A 27 -0.74 -5.16 -0.22
CA PHE A 27 -0.08 -3.89 -0.55
C PHE A 27 1.37 -4.09 -0.99
N GLY A 28 2.09 -5.01 -0.38
CA GLY A 28 3.44 -5.36 -0.81
C GLY A 28 3.47 -5.89 -2.24
N LEU A 29 2.62 -6.85 -2.58
CA LEU A 29 2.48 -7.39 -3.95
C LEU A 29 2.04 -6.32 -4.94
N PHE A 30 1.08 -5.46 -4.54
CA PHE A 30 0.66 -4.34 -5.38
C PHE A 30 1.82 -3.39 -5.72
N HIS A 31 2.82 -3.23 -4.85
CA HIS A 31 4.01 -2.45 -5.16
C HIS A 31 4.98 -3.20 -6.07
N LEU A 32 5.03 -4.54 -5.99
CA LEU A 32 5.97 -5.34 -6.78
C LEU A 32 5.64 -5.38 -8.28
N HIS A 33 4.39 -5.06 -8.70
CA HIS A 33 4.08 -4.93 -10.13
C HIS A 33 4.96 -3.89 -10.84
N ARG A 34 5.56 -2.96 -10.09
CA ARG A 34 6.51 -1.95 -10.59
C ARG A 34 7.83 -2.52 -11.09
N ILE A 35 8.10 -3.81 -10.88
CA ILE A 35 9.21 -4.51 -11.54
C ILE A 35 9.05 -4.42 -13.06
N TRP A 36 7.81 -4.42 -13.56
CA TRP A 36 7.52 -4.18 -14.97
C TRP A 36 8.04 -2.82 -15.46
N ALA A 37 7.98 -1.76 -14.65
CA ALA A 37 8.53 -0.46 -15.00
C ALA A 37 10.05 -0.48 -15.26
N LEU A 38 10.78 -1.41 -14.64
CA LEU A 38 12.22 -1.58 -14.85
C LEU A 38 12.52 -2.43 -16.11
N ALA A 39 11.61 -3.35 -16.45
CA ALA A 39 11.77 -4.23 -17.62
C ALA A 39 11.37 -3.53 -18.92
N ASP A 40 10.26 -2.78 -18.92
CA ASP A 40 9.70 -2.08 -20.07
C ASP A 40 9.03 -0.77 -19.64
N ARG A 41 9.77 0.32 -19.74
CA ARG A 41 9.34 1.66 -19.31
C ARG A 41 8.13 2.16 -20.09
N GLU A 42 8.18 2.02 -21.41
CA GLU A 42 7.16 2.59 -22.30
C GLU A 42 5.82 1.88 -22.12
N SER A 43 5.83 0.57 -22.13
CA SER A 43 4.63 -0.24 -21.91
C SER A 43 4.02 0.02 -20.54
N TYR A 44 4.85 0.11 -19.48
CA TYR A 44 4.38 0.41 -18.14
C TYR A 44 3.76 1.80 -18.02
N ALA A 45 4.45 2.83 -18.52
CA ALA A 45 3.96 4.20 -18.48
C ALA A 45 2.66 4.35 -19.27
N SER A 46 2.63 3.83 -20.50
CA SER A 46 1.45 3.87 -21.38
C SER A 46 0.24 3.18 -20.75
N PHE A 47 0.42 2.03 -20.12
CA PHE A 47 -0.65 1.29 -19.45
C PHE A 47 -1.26 2.11 -18.30
N TRP A 48 -0.43 2.61 -17.39
CA TRP A 48 -0.94 3.33 -16.22
C TRP A 48 -1.50 4.72 -16.57
N MET A 49 -0.83 5.45 -17.46
CA MET A 49 -1.35 6.73 -17.94
C MET A 49 -2.68 6.53 -18.68
N GLY A 50 -2.79 5.49 -19.51
CA GLY A 50 -4.04 5.16 -20.19
C GLY A 50 -5.19 4.87 -19.22
N ILE A 51 -4.95 4.15 -18.12
CA ILE A 51 -5.96 3.93 -17.07
C ILE A 51 -6.37 5.25 -16.43
N MET A 52 -5.42 6.12 -16.08
CA MET A 52 -5.70 7.39 -15.42
C MET A 52 -6.45 8.39 -16.31
N GLU A 53 -6.15 8.40 -17.60
CA GLU A 53 -6.78 9.31 -18.60
C GLU A 53 -8.19 8.85 -18.97
N ASN A 54 -8.39 7.55 -19.24
CA ASN A 54 -9.67 7.02 -19.71
C ASN A 54 -10.77 7.00 -18.63
N LYS A 55 -10.39 7.01 -17.34
CA LYS A 55 -11.33 6.94 -16.20
C LYS A 55 -12.44 5.89 -16.36
N GLY A 56 -12.07 4.73 -16.93
CA GLY A 56 -12.98 3.61 -17.16
C GLY A 56 -13.17 2.71 -15.93
N ILE A 57 -13.76 1.53 -16.13
CA ILE A 57 -14.05 0.54 -15.06
C ILE A 57 -12.79 0.18 -14.28
N ALA A 58 -11.65 -0.03 -14.98
CA ALA A 58 -10.38 -0.34 -14.34
C ALA A 58 -9.91 0.77 -13.38
N TYR A 59 -10.03 2.04 -13.80
CA TYR A 59 -9.71 3.20 -12.97
C TYR A 59 -10.56 3.20 -11.69
N PHE A 60 -11.90 3.17 -11.81
CA PHE A 60 -12.79 3.23 -10.65
C PHE A 60 -12.65 1.98 -9.77
N GLY A 61 -12.40 0.81 -10.35
CA GLY A 61 -12.15 -0.43 -9.60
C GLY A 61 -10.90 -0.34 -8.73
N ILE A 62 -9.76 0.05 -9.33
CA ILE A 62 -8.48 0.19 -8.60
C ILE A 62 -8.60 1.28 -7.52
N MET A 63 -9.12 2.46 -7.87
CA MET A 63 -9.30 3.58 -6.94
C MET A 63 -10.20 3.20 -5.76
N GLY A 64 -11.33 2.54 -6.05
CA GLY A 64 -12.29 2.11 -5.03
C GLY A 64 -11.72 1.08 -4.07
N ILE A 65 -11.04 0.06 -4.59
CA ILE A 65 -10.40 -0.98 -3.76
C ILE A 65 -9.31 -0.37 -2.87
N LEU A 66 -8.42 0.45 -3.44
CA LEU A 66 -7.35 1.08 -2.68
C LEU A 66 -7.91 2.03 -1.60
N ALA A 67 -8.91 2.85 -1.94
CA ALA A 67 -9.56 3.73 -0.99
C ALA A 67 -10.22 2.96 0.17
N ALA A 68 -10.96 1.89 -0.13
CA ALA A 68 -11.59 1.05 0.89
C ALA A 68 -10.57 0.42 1.84
N LEU A 69 -9.48 -0.12 1.31
CA LEU A 69 -8.40 -0.70 2.10
C LEU A 69 -7.69 0.34 2.98
N CYS A 70 -7.44 1.54 2.45
CA CYS A 70 -6.83 2.62 3.23
C CYS A 70 -7.74 3.09 4.36
N VAL A 71 -9.05 3.24 4.11
CA VAL A 71 -10.03 3.58 5.15
C VAL A 71 -10.09 2.49 6.21
N LEU A 72 -10.11 1.21 5.82
CA LEU A 72 -10.06 0.09 6.75
C LEU A 72 -8.81 0.15 7.65
N GLY A 73 -7.64 0.42 7.08
CA GLY A 73 -6.39 0.60 7.82
C GLY A 73 -6.46 1.74 8.83
N ILE A 74 -6.93 2.92 8.41
CA ILE A 74 -7.07 4.10 9.27
C ILE A 74 -8.07 3.83 10.42
N VAL A 75 -9.22 3.24 10.13
CA VAL A 75 -10.22 2.86 11.15
C VAL A 75 -9.60 1.89 12.15
N THR A 76 -8.80 0.93 11.68
CA THR A 76 -8.09 -0.02 12.55
C THR A 76 -7.08 0.69 13.44
N PHE A 77 -6.32 1.64 12.91
CA PHE A 77 -5.42 2.48 13.72
C PHE A 77 -6.19 3.21 14.83
N ILE A 78 -7.30 3.85 14.50
CA ILE A 78 -8.11 4.61 15.46
C ILE A 78 -8.66 3.69 16.56
N LYS A 79 -9.21 2.53 16.18
CA LYS A 79 -9.76 1.54 17.14
C LYS A 79 -8.69 0.97 18.07
N ASN A 80 -7.46 0.85 17.58
CA ASN A 80 -6.35 0.26 18.32
C ASN A 80 -5.34 1.29 18.85
N ARG A 81 -5.71 2.57 18.93
CA ARG A 81 -4.80 3.65 19.37
C ARG A 81 -4.13 3.43 20.72
N LYS A 82 -4.75 2.64 21.61
CA LYS A 82 -4.20 2.30 22.93
C LYS A 82 -3.22 1.12 22.88
N SER A 83 -3.16 0.37 21.80
CA SER A 83 -2.27 -0.78 21.64
C SER A 83 -0.90 -0.33 21.14
N ASN A 84 0.17 -0.83 21.74
CA ASN A 84 1.54 -0.39 21.40
C ASN A 84 2.22 -1.37 20.43
N TYR A 85 1.96 -1.21 19.15
CA TYR A 85 2.66 -1.92 18.08
C TYR A 85 3.07 -0.95 16.97
N TRP A 86 4.32 -1.04 16.50
CA TRP A 86 4.92 -0.01 15.63
C TRP A 86 4.30 0.02 14.23
N TRP A 87 3.87 -1.14 13.67
CA TRP A 87 3.32 -1.18 12.31
C TRP A 87 1.95 -0.50 12.16
N ARG A 88 1.27 -0.17 13.27
CA ARG A 88 0.03 0.63 13.23
C ARG A 88 0.22 1.98 12.54
N TRP A 89 1.44 2.53 12.63
CA TRP A 89 1.76 3.80 12.01
C TRP A 89 1.74 3.72 10.47
N ILE A 90 1.94 2.54 9.88
CA ILE A 90 1.81 2.33 8.44
C ILE A 90 0.37 2.57 7.99
N TYR A 91 -0.63 2.21 8.81
CA TYR A 91 -2.03 2.46 8.48
C TYR A 91 -2.35 3.94 8.37
N ILE A 92 -1.90 4.76 9.33
CA ILE A 92 -2.21 6.19 9.31
C ILE A 92 -1.37 6.93 8.26
N PHE A 93 -0.05 6.75 8.24
CA PHE A 93 0.80 7.46 7.30
C PHE A 93 0.64 6.94 5.87
N GLY A 94 0.70 5.63 5.66
CA GLY A 94 0.53 5.03 4.34
C GLY A 94 -0.88 5.21 3.82
N GLY A 95 -1.90 4.94 4.64
CA GLY A 95 -3.29 5.10 4.25
C GLY A 95 -3.64 6.55 3.91
N SER A 96 -3.20 7.52 4.71
CA SER A 96 -3.44 8.95 4.43
C SER A 96 -2.71 9.42 3.17
N TYR A 97 -1.47 8.96 2.95
CA TYR A 97 -0.74 9.26 1.72
C TYR A 97 -1.46 8.74 0.48
N VAL A 98 -1.86 7.46 0.49
CA VAL A 98 -2.59 6.87 -0.64
C VAL A 98 -3.93 7.54 -0.86
N LEU A 99 -4.71 7.83 0.20
CA LEU A 99 -5.99 8.55 0.05
C LEU A 99 -5.79 9.96 -0.53
N PHE A 100 -4.72 10.66 -0.13
CA PHE A 100 -4.39 11.95 -0.71
C PHE A 100 -4.00 11.82 -2.19
N ASP A 101 -3.20 10.82 -2.57
CA ASP A 101 -2.84 10.51 -3.95
C ASP A 101 -4.09 10.24 -4.80
N LEU A 102 -4.98 9.35 -4.34
CA LEU A 102 -6.24 9.05 -5.01
C LEU A 102 -7.12 10.29 -5.18
N PHE A 103 -7.24 11.12 -4.13
CA PHE A 103 -7.98 12.38 -4.18
C PHE A 103 -7.38 13.36 -5.20
N ALA A 104 -6.06 13.51 -5.19
CA ALA A 104 -5.36 14.42 -6.09
C ALA A 104 -5.49 13.98 -7.57
N ILE A 105 -5.44 12.66 -7.84
CA ILE A 105 -5.68 12.09 -9.18
C ILE A 105 -7.15 12.33 -9.59
N ALA A 106 -8.10 12.04 -8.70
CA ALA A 106 -9.53 12.17 -9.01
C ALA A 106 -9.93 13.60 -9.32
N THR A 107 -9.38 14.58 -8.59
CA THR A 107 -9.68 16.02 -8.74
C THR A 107 -8.84 16.71 -9.83
N GLY A 108 -7.82 16.03 -10.37
CA GLY A 108 -6.92 16.63 -11.37
C GLY A 108 -6.06 17.77 -10.79
N MET A 109 -5.61 17.65 -9.54
CA MET A 109 -4.79 18.66 -8.87
C MET A 109 -3.51 18.94 -9.68
N LYS A 110 -3.35 20.17 -10.17
CA LYS A 110 -2.27 20.54 -11.14
C LYS A 110 -0.86 20.18 -10.67
N PHE A 111 -0.55 20.42 -9.39
CA PHE A 111 0.75 20.07 -8.82
C PHE A 111 0.98 18.55 -8.90
N TRP A 112 -0.03 17.75 -8.50
CA TRP A 112 0.05 16.29 -8.49
C TRP A 112 0.12 15.71 -9.90
N SER A 113 -0.66 16.26 -10.84
CA SER A 113 -0.58 15.86 -12.23
C SER A 113 0.80 16.09 -12.84
N ARG A 114 1.47 17.19 -12.50
CA ARG A 114 2.86 17.43 -12.92
C ARG A 114 3.82 16.42 -12.31
N LEU A 115 3.66 16.11 -11.01
CA LEU A 115 4.47 15.10 -10.34
C LEU A 115 4.32 13.73 -10.99
N LEU A 116 3.09 13.30 -11.29
CA LEU A 116 2.82 12.06 -12.00
C LEU A 116 3.44 12.05 -13.41
N GLN A 117 3.30 13.14 -14.17
CA GLN A 117 3.95 13.25 -15.47
C GLN A 117 5.47 13.10 -15.38
N MET A 118 6.11 13.70 -14.38
CA MET A 118 7.56 13.52 -14.13
C MET A 118 7.91 12.08 -13.72
N MET A 119 7.06 11.41 -12.94
CA MET A 119 7.27 10.03 -12.52
C MET A 119 7.11 9.04 -13.68
N TYR A 120 6.22 9.32 -14.62
CA TYR A 120 5.96 8.48 -15.80
C TYR A 120 6.71 8.95 -17.05
N ASP A 121 7.61 9.94 -16.95
CA ASP A 121 8.51 10.32 -18.03
C ASP A 121 9.59 9.24 -18.24
N THR A 122 9.44 8.46 -19.30
CA THR A 122 10.32 7.33 -19.64
C THR A 122 11.75 7.75 -19.95
N ASN A 123 11.98 9.04 -20.28
CA ASN A 123 13.31 9.61 -20.54
C ASN A 123 13.99 10.12 -19.25
N SER A 124 13.28 10.13 -18.13
CA SER A 124 13.82 10.63 -16.87
C SER A 124 15.01 9.81 -16.38
N ALA A 125 16.11 10.48 -16.06
CA ALA A 125 17.27 9.85 -15.42
C ALA A 125 16.93 9.25 -14.04
N TYR A 126 15.87 9.76 -13.38
CA TYR A 126 15.42 9.28 -12.08
C TYR A 126 14.46 8.10 -12.14
N TRP A 127 14.07 7.64 -13.34
CA TRP A 127 13.11 6.55 -13.53
C TRP A 127 13.42 5.32 -12.67
N ASN A 128 14.61 4.75 -12.83
CA ASN A 128 15.00 3.54 -12.12
C ASN A 128 15.01 3.76 -10.59
N PHE A 129 15.47 4.92 -10.12
CA PHE A 129 15.52 5.24 -8.71
C PHE A 129 14.12 5.29 -8.09
N ILE A 130 13.17 5.96 -8.75
CA ILE A 130 11.79 6.10 -8.29
C ILE A 130 11.14 4.71 -8.17
N TRP A 131 11.22 3.90 -9.23
CA TRP A 131 10.54 2.61 -9.23
C TRP A 131 11.23 1.59 -8.32
N LEU A 132 12.55 1.57 -8.23
CA LEU A 132 13.28 0.75 -7.27
C LEU A 132 12.92 1.11 -5.83
N PHE A 133 12.77 2.39 -5.52
CA PHE A 133 12.34 2.82 -4.18
C PHE A 133 10.96 2.24 -3.82
N PHE A 134 9.98 2.31 -4.73
CA PHE A 134 8.65 1.74 -4.48
C PHE A 134 8.67 0.21 -4.42
N ILE A 135 9.49 -0.47 -5.23
CA ILE A 135 9.66 -1.93 -5.17
C ILE A 135 10.25 -2.34 -3.81
N PHE A 136 11.28 -1.63 -3.36
CA PHE A 136 11.89 -1.87 -2.04
C PHE A 136 10.89 -1.68 -0.92
N LEU A 137 10.12 -0.60 -0.95
CA LEU A 137 9.07 -0.31 0.03
C LEU A 137 8.01 -1.42 0.04
N GLY A 138 7.58 -1.87 -1.14
CA GLY A 138 6.66 -2.99 -1.31
C GLY A 138 7.22 -4.29 -0.72
N GLY A 139 8.49 -4.58 -0.97
CA GLY A 139 9.18 -5.74 -0.40
C GLY A 139 9.21 -5.71 1.14
N CYS A 140 9.50 -4.56 1.73
CA CYS A 140 9.47 -4.38 3.19
C CYS A 140 8.07 -4.63 3.77
N VAL A 141 7.03 -4.07 3.13
CA VAL A 141 5.62 -4.25 3.55
C VAL A 141 5.19 -5.70 3.39
N PHE A 142 5.57 -6.37 2.31
CA PHE A 142 5.29 -7.79 2.09
C PHE A 142 5.93 -8.68 3.17
N VAL A 143 7.23 -8.45 3.46
CA VAL A 143 7.95 -9.19 4.51
C VAL A 143 7.31 -8.98 5.87
N LEU A 144 6.83 -7.77 6.17
CA LEU A 144 6.05 -7.51 7.38
C LEU A 144 4.81 -8.40 7.43
N GLY A 145 4.02 -8.47 6.36
CA GLY A 145 2.84 -9.33 6.28
C GLY A 145 3.17 -10.80 6.55
N VAL A 146 4.24 -11.33 5.93
CA VAL A 146 4.70 -12.71 6.14
C VAL A 146 5.12 -12.94 7.61
N ARG A 147 5.83 -11.98 8.22
CA ARG A 147 6.24 -12.09 9.64
C ARG A 147 5.03 -12.12 10.58
N LEU A 148 4.02 -11.27 10.33
CA LEU A 148 2.80 -11.26 11.11
C LEU A 148 2.02 -12.59 10.97
N LEU A 149 1.94 -13.13 9.76
CA LEU A 149 1.30 -14.43 9.53
C LEU A 149 1.98 -15.58 10.26
N ARG A 150 3.33 -15.60 10.26
CA ARG A 150 4.11 -16.58 11.02
C ARG A 150 3.91 -16.44 12.53
N SER A 151 3.82 -15.21 13.03
CA SER A 151 3.58 -14.98 14.46
C SER A 151 2.23 -15.53 14.92
N ILE A 152 1.18 -15.39 14.09
CA ILE A 152 -0.15 -15.95 14.39
C ILE A 152 -0.07 -17.48 14.48
N LYS A 153 0.55 -18.14 13.48
CA LYS A 153 0.64 -19.61 13.42
C LYS A 153 1.45 -20.25 14.55
N MET A 154 2.45 -19.52 15.08
CA MET A 154 3.25 -20.03 16.21
C MET A 154 2.50 -20.02 17.54
N GLU A 155 1.40 -19.30 17.66
CA GLU A 155 0.58 -19.26 18.90
C GLU A 155 -0.57 -20.25 18.87
N GLU A 156 -0.94 -20.76 17.68
CA GLU A 156 -1.97 -21.77 17.51
C GLU A 156 -1.46 -23.20 17.80
N ASN A 157 -0.12 -23.40 17.86
CA ASN A 157 0.54 -24.67 18.18
C ASN A 157 1.15 -24.66 19.58
#